data_d871097c26d70d05557c3f46a27a6cb4
#
_entry.id   d871097c26d70d05557c3f46a27a6cb4
#
_cell.length_a   1.000
_cell.length_b   1.000
_cell.length_c   1.000
_cell.angle_alpha   90.00
_cell.angle_beta   90.00
_cell.angle_gamma   90.00
#
_symmetry.space_group_name_H-M   'P 1'
#
loop_
_entity.id
_entity.type
_entity.pdbx_description
1 polymer ?
#
loop_
_entity_poly.entity_id
_entity_poly.type
_entity_poly.pdbx_seq_one_letter_code
_entity_poly.pdbx_strand_id
1 'polypeptide(L)'
;MAVVLPFESPNPASLNRLVELVAPDMERVNATILARTGSEVAMIPEVANHLITSGGKRLRPMLTLAMARLAGYSGDGHIKLAAAVEFMHTATLLHDDVVDESGMRRGKVAARMLWGNEASVLVGDFLLGQAFKMMVEVANLHALEILSSAAAVIAEGEVMQLGTAKNTATNEDEYLSVIRAKTAELFAAACEVGPALAAKEKAELAACRSFGMNLGIAFQLIDDALDYGGKSAKLGKNVGDDFREGKITLPVVLSFRRGTESERKFWNRTLGDADIRDGDLDQALSLMAKHHAIEDTVGRARHYGAIATDALALVPPSDIKSALEEAVAFCIGRAH
;
A
#
# COMPACT_ATOMS: atom_id res chain seq x y z
N MET A 1 14.12 -45.67 -18.50
CA MET A 1 14.51 -44.29 -18.76
C MET A 1 13.44 -43.40 -18.16
N ALA A 2 13.77 -42.67 -17.11
CA ALA A 2 12.84 -41.71 -16.50
C ALA A 2 12.87 -40.43 -17.36
N VAL A 3 11.74 -40.07 -17.92
CA VAL A 3 11.57 -38.80 -18.63
C VAL A 3 11.51 -37.70 -17.58
N VAL A 4 12.59 -36.93 -17.45
CA VAL A 4 12.60 -35.69 -16.68
C VAL A 4 11.87 -34.66 -17.53
N LEU A 5 10.62 -34.35 -17.17
CA LEU A 5 9.89 -33.21 -17.73
C LEU A 5 10.63 -31.92 -17.31
N PRO A 6 10.91 -31.00 -18.24
CA PRO A 6 11.48 -29.71 -17.86
C PRO A 6 10.52 -29.01 -16.93
N PHE A 7 11.01 -28.55 -15.77
CA PHE A 7 10.31 -27.61 -14.92
C PHE A 7 10.16 -26.32 -15.73
N GLU A 8 8.97 -26.06 -16.26
CA GLU A 8 8.65 -24.76 -16.81
C GLU A 8 8.84 -23.74 -15.68
N SER A 9 9.78 -22.82 -15.87
CA SER A 9 9.91 -21.66 -14.99
C SER A 9 8.55 -20.97 -14.97
N PRO A 10 7.93 -20.73 -13.81
CA PRO A 10 6.63 -20.08 -13.75
C PRO A 10 6.74 -18.73 -14.47
N ASN A 11 5.81 -18.48 -15.39
CA ASN A 11 5.66 -17.19 -16.04
C ASN A 11 5.76 -16.09 -14.98
N PRO A 12 6.53 -15.00 -15.17
CA PRO A 12 6.67 -14.00 -14.14
C PRO A 12 5.27 -13.53 -13.72
N ALA A 13 4.97 -13.62 -12.43
CA ALA A 13 3.68 -13.25 -11.89
C ALA A 13 3.29 -11.84 -12.35
N SER A 14 2.09 -11.66 -12.87
CA SER A 14 1.62 -10.41 -13.43
C SER A 14 0.23 -10.06 -12.91
N LEU A 15 -0.14 -8.79 -13.01
CA LEU A 15 -1.51 -8.33 -12.71
C LEU A 15 -2.46 -8.45 -13.90
N ASN A 16 -1.99 -8.92 -15.05
CA ASN A 16 -2.76 -8.84 -16.31
C ASN A 16 -4.12 -9.53 -16.20
N ARG A 17 -4.16 -10.73 -15.60
CA ARG A 17 -5.42 -11.46 -15.40
C ARG A 17 -6.40 -10.69 -14.53
N LEU A 18 -5.94 -10.10 -13.43
CA LEU A 18 -6.78 -9.27 -12.57
C LEU A 18 -7.29 -8.04 -13.31
N VAL A 19 -6.40 -7.34 -14.03
CA VAL A 19 -6.74 -6.17 -14.86
C VAL A 19 -7.81 -6.54 -15.90
N GLU A 20 -7.63 -7.61 -16.66
CA GLU A 20 -8.57 -8.07 -17.68
C GLU A 20 -9.95 -8.40 -17.09
N LEU A 21 -9.97 -9.14 -15.97
CA LEU A 21 -11.21 -9.53 -15.31
C LEU A 21 -12.03 -8.34 -14.81
N VAL A 22 -11.38 -7.27 -14.33
CA VAL A 22 -12.09 -6.11 -13.77
C VAL A 22 -12.14 -4.90 -14.71
N ALA A 23 -11.58 -5.00 -15.93
CA ALA A 23 -11.45 -3.88 -16.86
C ALA A 23 -12.76 -3.09 -17.10
N PRO A 24 -13.92 -3.73 -17.39
CA PRO A 24 -15.15 -2.98 -17.63
C PRO A 24 -15.60 -2.15 -16.40
N ASP A 25 -15.42 -2.70 -15.19
CA ASP A 25 -15.78 -1.99 -13.97
C ASP A 25 -14.74 -0.91 -13.64
N MET A 26 -13.45 -1.13 -13.94
CA MET A 26 -12.41 -0.12 -13.77
C MET A 26 -12.62 1.10 -14.68
N GLU A 27 -13.14 0.93 -15.89
CA GLU A 27 -13.54 2.06 -16.74
C GLU A 27 -14.62 2.91 -16.06
N ARG A 28 -15.63 2.26 -15.45
CA ARG A 28 -16.69 2.93 -14.68
C ARG A 28 -16.14 3.61 -13.41
N VAL A 29 -15.21 2.98 -12.72
CA VAL A 29 -14.51 3.58 -11.56
C VAL A 29 -13.75 4.83 -12.00
N ASN A 30 -12.99 4.77 -13.10
CA ASN A 30 -12.25 5.93 -13.61
C ASN A 30 -13.19 7.08 -14.01
N ALA A 31 -14.31 6.77 -14.66
CA ALA A 31 -15.32 7.77 -14.98
C ALA A 31 -15.93 8.41 -13.71
N THR A 32 -16.19 7.59 -12.69
CA THR A 32 -16.69 8.06 -11.39
C THR A 32 -15.67 8.98 -10.71
N ILE A 33 -14.39 8.60 -10.69
CA ILE A 33 -13.29 9.41 -10.13
C ILE A 33 -13.25 10.77 -10.82
N LEU A 34 -13.22 10.81 -12.15
CA LEU A 34 -13.20 12.06 -12.93
C LEU A 34 -14.42 12.94 -12.67
N ALA A 35 -15.61 12.35 -12.59
CA ALA A 35 -16.83 13.09 -12.29
C ALA A 35 -16.81 13.70 -10.88
N ARG A 36 -16.19 13.05 -9.92
CA ARG A 36 -16.17 13.47 -8.50
C ARG A 36 -15.04 14.44 -8.15
N THR A 37 -14.03 14.59 -9.02
CA THR A 37 -13.00 15.63 -8.87
C THR A 37 -13.44 16.99 -9.39
N GLY A 38 -14.56 17.07 -10.11
CA GLY A 38 -15.11 18.32 -10.61
C GLY A 38 -15.53 19.27 -9.48
N SER A 39 -15.14 20.55 -9.58
CA SER A 39 -15.48 21.63 -8.67
C SER A 39 -15.47 22.97 -9.41
N GLU A 40 -16.27 23.93 -8.94
CA GLU A 40 -16.21 25.34 -9.40
C GLU A 40 -14.93 26.04 -8.91
N VAL A 41 -14.27 25.49 -7.87
CA VAL A 41 -12.98 25.97 -7.37
C VAL A 41 -11.88 25.34 -8.19
N ALA A 42 -11.32 26.06 -9.17
CA ALA A 42 -10.40 25.53 -10.20
C ALA A 42 -9.18 24.76 -9.63
N MET A 43 -8.65 25.17 -8.50
CA MET A 43 -7.52 24.52 -7.84
C MET A 43 -7.80 23.06 -7.46
N ILE A 44 -9.04 22.72 -7.09
CA ILE A 44 -9.40 21.36 -6.66
C ILE A 44 -9.16 20.33 -7.77
N PRO A 45 -9.76 20.46 -8.98
CA PRO A 45 -9.49 19.52 -10.06
C PRO A 45 -8.02 19.55 -10.54
N GLU A 46 -7.33 20.69 -10.47
CA GLU A 46 -5.92 20.78 -10.85
C GLU A 46 -5.03 19.90 -9.96
N VAL A 47 -5.11 20.07 -8.64
CA VAL A 47 -4.33 19.30 -7.66
C VAL A 47 -4.74 17.81 -7.67
N ALA A 48 -6.05 17.52 -7.66
CA ALA A 48 -6.54 16.14 -7.69
C ALA A 48 -6.09 15.41 -8.95
N ASN A 49 -6.21 16.03 -10.13
CA ASN A 49 -5.79 15.41 -11.39
C ASN A 49 -4.27 15.23 -11.48
N HIS A 50 -3.48 16.14 -10.93
CA HIS A 50 -2.03 15.98 -10.88
C HIS A 50 -1.65 14.65 -10.23
N LEU A 51 -2.26 14.28 -9.10
CA LEU A 51 -1.97 13.04 -8.39
C LEU A 51 -2.62 11.82 -9.07
N ILE A 52 -3.90 11.93 -9.46
CA ILE A 52 -4.66 10.86 -10.12
C ILE A 52 -3.98 10.43 -11.43
N THR A 53 -3.42 11.38 -12.21
CA THR A 53 -2.72 11.12 -13.47
C THR A 53 -1.24 10.80 -13.29
N SER A 54 -0.69 10.90 -12.08
CA SER A 54 0.71 10.58 -11.80
C SER A 54 1.03 9.08 -11.88
N GLY A 55 0.09 8.28 -12.34
CA GLY A 55 0.25 6.83 -12.43
C GLY A 55 -0.13 6.13 -11.13
N GLY A 56 0.00 4.82 -11.16
CA GLY A 56 -0.38 3.94 -10.06
C GLY A 56 -1.09 2.72 -10.63
N LYS A 57 -0.86 1.56 -10.01
CA LYS A 57 -1.44 0.30 -10.52
C LYS A 57 -2.92 0.15 -10.18
N ARG A 58 -3.51 1.10 -9.44
CA ARG A 58 -4.90 1.05 -8.99
C ARG A 58 -5.29 -0.29 -8.33
N LEU A 59 -4.34 -0.87 -7.57
CA LEU A 59 -4.52 -2.20 -7.01
C LEU A 59 -5.68 -2.26 -6.01
N ARG A 60 -5.84 -1.26 -5.13
CA ARG A 60 -6.93 -1.25 -4.14
C ARG A 60 -8.32 -1.21 -4.77
N PRO A 61 -8.65 -0.33 -5.72
CA PRO A 61 -9.94 -0.41 -6.43
C PRO A 61 -10.13 -1.73 -7.20
N MET A 62 -9.08 -2.28 -7.83
CA MET A 62 -9.19 -3.59 -8.51
C MET A 62 -9.51 -4.71 -7.52
N LEU A 63 -8.93 -4.70 -6.31
CA LEU A 63 -9.25 -5.65 -5.24
C LEU A 63 -10.70 -5.52 -4.79
N THR A 64 -11.20 -4.29 -4.59
CA THR A 64 -12.63 -4.05 -4.25
C THR A 64 -13.55 -4.66 -5.30
N LEU A 65 -13.28 -4.43 -6.58
CA LEU A 65 -14.08 -4.98 -7.69
C LEU A 65 -13.99 -6.50 -7.76
N ALA A 66 -12.78 -7.06 -7.64
CA ALA A 66 -12.56 -8.51 -7.68
C ALA A 66 -13.27 -9.22 -6.54
N MET A 67 -13.19 -8.67 -5.32
CA MET A 67 -13.85 -9.25 -4.14
C MET A 67 -15.38 -9.16 -4.20
N ALA A 68 -15.94 -8.07 -4.75
CA ALA A 68 -17.37 -7.97 -5.00
C ALA A 68 -17.85 -9.04 -6.00
N ARG A 69 -17.11 -9.26 -7.08
CA ARG A 69 -17.40 -10.32 -8.06
C ARG A 69 -17.22 -11.71 -7.47
N LEU A 70 -16.15 -11.94 -6.69
CA LEU A 70 -15.90 -13.22 -5.99
C LEU A 70 -17.07 -13.57 -5.08
N ALA A 71 -17.64 -12.56 -4.42
CA ALA A 71 -18.81 -12.69 -3.56
C ALA A 71 -20.15 -12.82 -4.33
N GLY A 72 -20.15 -12.73 -5.65
CA GLY A 72 -21.37 -12.80 -6.48
C GLY A 72 -22.25 -11.56 -6.40
N TYR A 73 -21.69 -10.39 -6.06
CA TYR A 73 -22.43 -9.14 -6.04
C TYR A 73 -22.82 -8.71 -7.46
N SER A 74 -24.10 -8.39 -7.67
CA SER A 74 -24.67 -8.03 -8.98
C SER A 74 -25.15 -6.58 -9.09
N GLY A 75 -25.02 -5.78 -8.02
CA GLY A 75 -25.39 -4.36 -8.03
C GLY A 75 -24.24 -3.45 -8.52
N ASP A 76 -24.45 -2.13 -8.47
CA ASP A 76 -23.50 -1.11 -8.92
C ASP A 76 -22.72 -0.42 -7.79
N GLY A 77 -23.04 -0.73 -6.53
CA GLY A 77 -22.41 -0.09 -5.36
C GLY A 77 -20.90 -0.27 -5.30
N HIS A 78 -20.37 -1.41 -5.77
CA HIS A 78 -18.95 -1.72 -5.79
C HIS A 78 -18.11 -0.73 -6.61
N ILE A 79 -18.69 -0.11 -7.67
CA ILE A 79 -18.03 0.92 -8.48
C ILE A 79 -17.75 2.18 -7.63
N LYS A 80 -18.78 2.65 -6.90
CA LYS A 80 -18.64 3.82 -6.03
C LYS A 80 -17.69 3.54 -4.87
N LEU A 81 -17.74 2.35 -4.27
CA LEU A 81 -16.84 2.00 -3.17
C LEU A 81 -15.39 1.82 -3.63
N ALA A 82 -15.16 1.26 -4.82
CA ALA A 82 -13.82 1.21 -5.40
C ALA A 82 -13.25 2.62 -5.68
N ALA A 83 -14.09 3.54 -6.17
CA ALA A 83 -13.71 4.94 -6.34
C ALA A 83 -13.46 5.63 -4.98
N ALA A 84 -14.29 5.36 -3.96
CA ALA A 84 -14.10 5.88 -2.60
C ALA A 84 -12.78 5.41 -1.98
N VAL A 85 -12.43 4.12 -2.10
CA VAL A 85 -11.15 3.56 -1.67
C VAL A 85 -9.97 4.26 -2.34
N GLU A 86 -10.05 4.53 -3.65
CA GLU A 86 -8.98 5.26 -4.35
C GLU A 86 -8.90 6.73 -3.91
N PHE A 87 -10.03 7.37 -3.59
CA PHE A 87 -10.04 8.73 -3.06
C PHE A 87 -9.45 8.80 -1.66
N MET A 88 -9.79 7.85 -0.78
CA MET A 88 -9.15 7.73 0.53
C MET A 88 -7.63 7.60 0.38
N HIS A 89 -7.17 6.69 -0.49
CA HIS A 89 -5.74 6.53 -0.75
C HIS A 89 -5.10 7.80 -1.32
N THR A 90 -5.77 8.49 -2.25
CA THR A 90 -5.23 9.72 -2.86
C THR A 90 -5.16 10.86 -1.84
N ALA A 91 -6.16 10.97 -0.95
CA ALA A 91 -6.17 11.92 0.14
C ALA A 91 -4.99 11.69 1.11
N THR A 92 -4.75 10.43 1.53
CA THR A 92 -3.60 10.13 2.39
C THR A 92 -2.28 10.47 1.72
N LEU A 93 -2.11 10.24 0.41
CA LEU A 93 -0.89 10.63 -0.30
C LEU A 93 -0.65 12.15 -0.32
N LEU A 94 -1.72 12.97 -0.44
CA LEU A 94 -1.60 14.43 -0.37
C LEU A 94 -1.20 14.90 1.03
N HIS A 95 -1.74 14.28 2.08
CA HIS A 95 -1.41 14.58 3.47
C HIS A 95 0.01 14.12 3.81
N ASP A 96 0.37 12.90 3.41
CA ASP A 96 1.70 12.32 3.64
C ASP A 96 2.81 13.17 3.02
N ASP A 97 2.61 13.64 1.77
CA ASP A 97 3.59 14.51 1.12
C ASP A 97 3.87 15.78 1.95
N VAL A 98 2.87 16.30 2.69
CA VAL A 98 3.05 17.47 3.58
C VAL A 98 3.75 17.06 4.87
N VAL A 99 3.32 15.97 5.50
CA VAL A 99 3.86 15.48 6.78
C VAL A 99 5.32 15.04 6.63
N ASP A 100 5.63 14.32 5.56
CA ASP A 100 6.96 13.78 5.24
C ASP A 100 7.87 14.83 4.54
N GLU A 101 7.36 16.04 4.29
CA GLU A 101 8.05 17.08 3.53
C GLU A 101 8.55 16.60 2.16
N SER A 102 7.86 15.66 1.52
CA SER A 102 8.29 15.03 0.27
C SER A 102 8.31 16.03 -0.90
N GLY A 103 9.41 16.07 -1.65
CA GLY A 103 9.55 16.91 -2.85
C GLY A 103 9.04 16.25 -4.13
N MET A 104 8.99 14.91 -4.15
CA MET A 104 8.66 14.10 -5.32
C MET A 104 7.66 13.00 -4.98
N ARG A 105 6.73 12.70 -5.92
CA ARG A 105 5.76 11.61 -5.82
C ARG A 105 5.63 10.90 -7.16
N ARG A 106 5.92 9.59 -7.21
CA ARG A 106 5.82 8.77 -8.43
C ARG A 106 6.59 9.38 -9.64
N GLY A 107 7.77 9.94 -9.39
CA GLY A 107 8.62 10.54 -10.42
C GLY A 107 8.15 11.93 -10.91
N LYS A 108 7.11 12.51 -10.29
CA LYS A 108 6.67 13.89 -10.51
C LYS A 108 6.92 14.74 -9.26
N VAL A 109 6.96 16.05 -9.42
CA VAL A 109 7.02 17.01 -8.30
C VAL A 109 5.78 16.83 -7.44
N ALA A 110 5.95 16.75 -6.12
CA ALA A 110 4.83 16.60 -5.19
C ALA A 110 3.88 17.82 -5.24
N ALA A 111 2.58 17.59 -5.00
CA ALA A 111 1.57 18.65 -5.08
C ALA A 111 1.90 19.83 -4.15
N ARG A 112 2.42 19.56 -2.95
CA ARG A 112 2.84 20.59 -1.98
C ARG A 112 3.90 21.55 -2.52
N MET A 113 4.72 21.09 -3.44
CA MET A 113 5.77 21.94 -4.05
C MET A 113 5.21 22.86 -5.14
N LEU A 114 4.08 22.51 -5.75
CA LEU A 114 3.44 23.27 -6.82
C LEU A 114 2.39 24.24 -6.31
N TRP A 115 1.60 23.82 -5.31
CA TRP A 115 0.43 24.57 -4.81
C TRP A 115 0.50 24.92 -3.30
N GLY A 116 1.55 24.50 -2.60
CA GLY A 116 1.72 24.72 -1.17
C GLY A 116 1.10 23.63 -0.29
N ASN A 117 1.44 23.65 0.99
CA ASN A 117 0.97 22.68 1.97
C ASN A 117 -0.55 22.80 2.20
N GLU A 118 -1.04 24.04 2.28
CA GLU A 118 -2.46 24.33 2.53
C GLU A 118 -3.35 23.74 1.44
N ALA A 119 -2.97 23.90 0.16
CA ALA A 119 -3.72 23.35 -0.95
C ALA A 119 -3.71 21.82 -0.93
N SER A 120 -2.56 21.19 -0.63
CA SER A 120 -2.45 19.73 -0.54
C SER A 120 -3.36 19.17 0.55
N VAL A 121 -3.36 19.78 1.75
CA VAL A 121 -4.20 19.32 2.87
C VAL A 121 -5.67 19.50 2.52
N LEU A 122 -6.10 20.70 2.07
CA LEU A 122 -7.51 20.98 1.82
C LEU A 122 -8.08 20.19 0.63
N VAL A 123 -7.29 19.92 -0.41
CA VAL A 123 -7.73 19.04 -1.50
C VAL A 123 -7.79 17.59 -1.05
N GLY A 124 -6.88 17.13 -0.19
CA GLY A 124 -6.98 15.85 0.49
C GLY A 124 -8.29 15.71 1.27
N ASP A 125 -8.66 16.71 2.05
CA ASP A 125 -9.94 16.75 2.79
C ASP A 125 -11.15 16.73 1.85
N PHE A 126 -11.08 17.46 0.73
CA PHE A 126 -12.12 17.42 -0.29
C PHE A 126 -12.31 16.00 -0.86
N LEU A 127 -11.22 15.32 -1.21
CA LEU A 127 -11.28 13.95 -1.72
C LEU A 127 -11.85 12.98 -0.68
N LEU A 128 -11.45 13.12 0.57
CA LEU A 128 -11.99 12.32 1.67
C LEU A 128 -13.50 12.59 1.85
N GLY A 129 -13.93 13.84 1.78
CA GLY A 129 -15.34 14.22 1.79
C GLY A 129 -16.12 13.59 0.63
N GLN A 130 -15.56 13.56 -0.59
CA GLN A 130 -16.17 12.89 -1.74
C GLN A 130 -16.24 11.37 -1.55
N ALA A 131 -15.23 10.75 -0.92
CA ALA A 131 -15.26 9.33 -0.58
C ALA A 131 -16.44 9.03 0.35
N PHE A 132 -16.64 9.80 1.44
CA PHE A 132 -17.77 9.64 2.34
C PHE A 132 -19.12 9.83 1.64
N LYS A 133 -19.24 10.81 0.75
CA LYS A 133 -20.47 10.99 -0.04
C LYS A 133 -20.79 9.75 -0.87
N MET A 134 -19.79 9.16 -1.54
CA MET A 134 -19.97 7.94 -2.32
C MET A 134 -20.38 6.75 -1.44
N MET A 135 -19.79 6.59 -0.25
CA MET A 135 -20.17 5.55 0.72
C MET A 135 -21.64 5.70 1.14
N VAL A 136 -22.08 6.91 1.46
CA VAL A 136 -23.47 7.20 1.84
C VAL A 136 -24.44 6.92 0.68
N GLU A 137 -24.07 7.28 -0.56
CA GLU A 137 -24.91 7.05 -1.75
C GLU A 137 -25.11 5.56 -2.07
N VAL A 138 -24.22 4.68 -1.62
CA VAL A 138 -24.38 3.22 -1.76
C VAL A 138 -25.47 2.70 -0.82
N ALA A 139 -25.80 3.45 0.25
CA ALA A 139 -26.84 3.14 1.22
C ALA A 139 -26.67 1.76 1.91
N ASN A 140 -25.42 1.33 2.11
CA ASN A 140 -25.09 0.12 2.87
C ASN A 140 -24.30 0.52 4.12
N LEU A 141 -24.95 0.44 5.29
CA LEU A 141 -24.35 0.86 6.57
C LEU A 141 -23.11 0.03 6.94
N HIS A 142 -23.09 -1.25 6.62
CA HIS A 142 -21.94 -2.10 6.91
C HIS A 142 -20.73 -1.72 6.05
N ALA A 143 -20.94 -1.43 4.77
CA ALA A 143 -19.87 -0.91 3.91
C ALA A 143 -19.35 0.46 4.39
N LEU A 144 -20.24 1.33 4.84
CA LEU A 144 -19.88 2.62 5.43
C LEU A 144 -19.07 2.44 6.72
N GLU A 145 -19.47 1.52 7.60
CA GLU A 145 -18.74 1.18 8.83
C GLU A 145 -17.33 0.69 8.55
N ILE A 146 -17.15 -0.25 7.60
CA ILE A 146 -15.84 -0.78 7.21
C ILE A 146 -14.91 0.35 6.76
N LEU A 147 -15.35 1.18 5.81
CA LEU A 147 -14.47 2.19 5.21
C LEU A 147 -14.25 3.40 6.14
N SER A 148 -15.24 3.82 6.92
CA SER A 148 -15.05 4.89 7.90
C SER A 148 -14.14 4.47 9.05
N SER A 149 -14.25 3.21 9.52
CA SER A 149 -13.32 2.65 10.50
C SER A 149 -11.90 2.59 9.94
N ALA A 150 -11.74 2.17 8.68
CA ALA A 150 -10.43 2.17 8.03
C ALA A 150 -9.84 3.58 7.96
N ALA A 151 -10.63 4.62 7.67
CA ALA A 151 -10.16 6.01 7.67
C ALA A 151 -9.60 6.42 9.04
N ALA A 152 -10.29 6.06 10.13
CA ALA A 152 -9.85 6.36 11.49
C ALA A 152 -8.56 5.61 11.83
N VAL A 153 -8.48 4.30 11.54
CA VAL A 153 -7.28 3.48 11.81
C VAL A 153 -6.07 3.98 11.01
N ILE A 154 -6.25 4.41 9.76
CA ILE A 154 -5.17 4.98 8.95
C ILE A 154 -4.65 6.27 9.61
N ALA A 155 -5.54 7.15 10.05
CA ALA A 155 -5.14 8.38 10.75
C ALA A 155 -4.40 8.09 12.07
N GLU A 156 -4.84 7.09 12.84
CA GLU A 156 -4.13 6.61 14.02
C GLU A 156 -2.73 6.07 13.65
N GLY A 157 -2.62 5.35 12.52
CA GLY A 157 -1.34 4.84 12.00
C GLY A 157 -0.36 5.95 11.65
N GLU A 158 -0.84 7.04 11.06
CA GLU A 158 -0.02 8.23 10.79
C GLU A 158 0.51 8.86 12.08
N VAL A 159 -0.36 9.02 13.09
CA VAL A 159 0.04 9.55 14.40
C VAL A 159 1.02 8.61 15.12
N MET A 160 0.81 7.29 15.03
CA MET A 160 1.78 6.30 15.57
C MET A 160 3.14 6.43 14.88
N GLN A 161 3.18 6.63 13.57
CA GLN A 161 4.43 6.83 12.84
C GLN A 161 5.19 8.06 13.32
N LEU A 162 4.51 9.17 13.61
CA LEU A 162 5.15 10.36 14.20
C LEU A 162 5.81 10.04 15.55
N GLY A 163 5.17 9.18 16.36
CA GLY A 163 5.72 8.75 17.66
C GLY A 163 6.93 7.81 17.54
N THR A 164 7.07 7.07 16.43
CA THR A 164 8.20 6.17 16.16
C THR A 164 9.27 6.80 15.28
N ALA A 165 9.01 7.97 14.69
CA ALA A 165 9.98 8.70 13.88
C ALA A 165 11.26 8.98 14.70
N LYS A 166 12.42 8.72 14.09
CA LYS A 166 13.73 8.87 14.72
C LYS A 166 13.98 7.98 15.96
N ASN A 167 13.08 7.08 16.30
CA ASN A 167 13.26 6.14 17.39
C ASN A 167 13.97 4.86 16.91
N THR A 168 15.28 4.83 16.94
CA THR A 168 16.08 3.66 16.54
C THR A 168 15.87 2.42 17.43
N ALA A 169 15.26 2.58 18.62
CA ALA A 169 14.88 1.47 19.50
C ALA A 169 13.57 0.79 19.08
N THR A 170 12.87 1.31 18.06
CA THR A 170 11.66 0.70 17.51
C THR A 170 11.90 -0.77 17.19
N ASN A 171 11.03 -1.63 17.72
CA ASN A 171 11.10 -3.06 17.49
C ASN A 171 10.21 -3.48 16.30
N GLU A 172 10.31 -4.77 15.93
CA GLU A 172 9.57 -5.32 14.78
C GLU A 172 8.05 -5.26 14.97
N ASP A 173 7.55 -5.48 16.20
CA ASP A 173 6.10 -5.45 16.48
C ASP A 173 5.53 -4.03 16.40
N GLU A 174 6.27 -3.03 16.87
CA GLU A 174 5.92 -1.62 16.75
C GLU A 174 5.90 -1.18 15.28
N TYR A 175 6.93 -1.55 14.51
CA TYR A 175 6.98 -1.31 13.06
C TYR A 175 5.78 -1.97 12.35
N LEU A 176 5.50 -3.25 12.63
CA LEU A 176 4.36 -3.97 12.05
C LEU A 176 3.02 -3.33 12.43
N SER A 177 2.90 -2.78 13.63
CA SER A 177 1.68 -2.08 14.06
C SER A 177 1.44 -0.83 13.22
N VAL A 178 2.49 -0.05 12.94
CA VAL A 178 2.41 1.13 12.07
C VAL A 178 1.99 0.74 10.65
N ILE A 179 2.66 -0.22 10.01
CA ILE A 179 2.33 -0.57 8.62
C ILE A 179 0.98 -1.27 8.48
N ARG A 180 0.52 -1.99 9.52
CA ARG A 180 -0.85 -2.53 9.56
C ARG A 180 -1.88 -1.42 9.50
N ALA A 181 -1.73 -0.40 10.33
CA ALA A 181 -2.67 0.71 10.41
C ALA A 181 -2.55 1.63 9.17
N LYS A 182 -1.35 2.13 8.87
CA LYS A 182 -1.12 3.11 7.79
C LYS A 182 -1.38 2.56 6.39
N THR A 183 -0.91 1.34 6.12
CA THR A 183 -0.89 0.79 4.74
C THR A 183 -1.85 -0.37 4.56
N ALA A 184 -1.81 -1.38 5.43
CA ALA A 184 -2.52 -2.63 5.20
C ALA A 184 -4.02 -2.51 5.49
N GLU A 185 -4.44 -1.60 6.37
CA GLU A 185 -5.85 -1.42 6.72
C GLU A 185 -6.72 -1.07 5.51
N LEU A 186 -6.24 -0.19 4.61
CA LEU A 186 -7.00 0.14 3.41
C LEU A 186 -7.07 -1.02 2.40
N PHE A 187 -6.06 -1.90 2.37
CA PHE A 187 -6.14 -3.15 1.61
C PHE A 187 -7.17 -4.11 2.21
N ALA A 188 -7.18 -4.23 3.53
CA ALA A 188 -8.16 -5.05 4.25
C ALA A 188 -9.58 -4.58 3.99
N ALA A 189 -9.86 -3.29 4.17
CA ALA A 189 -11.16 -2.69 3.93
C ALA A 189 -11.59 -2.80 2.46
N ALA A 190 -10.68 -2.60 1.50
CA ALA A 190 -10.94 -2.77 0.07
C ALA A 190 -11.35 -4.19 -0.28
N CYS A 191 -10.79 -5.20 0.40
CA CYS A 191 -11.14 -6.60 0.19
C CYS A 191 -12.42 -7.01 0.94
N GLU A 192 -12.73 -6.41 2.07
CA GLU A 192 -13.89 -6.73 2.90
C GLU A 192 -15.19 -6.13 2.37
N VAL A 193 -15.11 -4.90 1.84
CA VAL A 193 -16.30 -4.12 1.47
C VAL A 193 -17.11 -4.73 0.31
N GLY A 194 -16.46 -5.45 -0.61
CA GLY A 194 -17.14 -6.16 -1.71
C GLY A 194 -18.06 -7.27 -1.20
N PRO A 195 -17.58 -8.23 -0.41
CA PRO A 195 -18.39 -9.25 0.27
C PRO A 195 -19.47 -8.66 1.19
N ALA A 196 -19.21 -7.53 1.85
CA ALA A 196 -20.20 -6.84 2.67
C ALA A 196 -21.39 -6.35 1.85
N LEU A 197 -21.16 -5.85 0.62
CA LEU A 197 -22.23 -5.50 -0.32
C LEU A 197 -23.08 -6.71 -0.72
N ALA A 198 -22.47 -7.89 -0.82
CA ALA A 198 -23.15 -9.12 -1.16
C ALA A 198 -23.80 -9.79 0.07
N ALA A 199 -23.84 -9.12 1.23
CA ALA A 199 -24.38 -9.62 2.50
C ALA A 199 -23.84 -11.01 2.88
N LYS A 200 -22.53 -11.21 2.67
CA LYS A 200 -21.85 -12.46 3.00
C LYS A 200 -21.75 -12.67 4.53
N GLU A 201 -21.58 -13.92 4.93
CA GLU A 201 -21.43 -14.30 6.33
C GLU A 201 -20.11 -13.75 6.92
N LYS A 202 -20.10 -13.57 8.25
CA LYS A 202 -18.94 -13.01 8.98
C LYS A 202 -17.63 -13.75 8.69
N ALA A 203 -17.68 -15.07 8.50
CA ALA A 203 -16.49 -15.87 8.21
C ALA A 203 -15.89 -15.53 6.82
N GLU A 204 -16.73 -15.33 5.80
CA GLU A 204 -16.28 -14.92 4.46
C GLU A 204 -15.72 -13.50 4.47
N LEU A 205 -16.38 -12.57 5.20
CA LEU A 205 -15.88 -11.21 5.40
C LEU A 205 -14.49 -11.22 6.06
N ALA A 206 -14.34 -11.99 7.15
CA ALA A 206 -13.08 -12.11 7.87
C ALA A 206 -11.96 -12.70 6.99
N ALA A 207 -12.28 -13.69 6.15
CA ALA A 207 -11.32 -14.27 5.20
C ALA A 207 -10.85 -13.24 4.16
N CYS A 208 -11.77 -12.49 3.56
CA CYS A 208 -11.43 -11.44 2.59
C CYS A 208 -10.65 -10.29 3.24
N ARG A 209 -11.03 -9.88 4.47
CA ARG A 209 -10.29 -8.89 5.25
C ARG A 209 -8.87 -9.39 5.56
N SER A 210 -8.72 -10.64 5.99
CA SER A 210 -7.41 -11.27 6.26
C SER A 210 -6.53 -11.31 5.00
N PHE A 211 -7.10 -11.67 3.85
CA PHE A 211 -6.41 -11.60 2.57
C PHE A 211 -5.84 -10.20 2.32
N GLY A 212 -6.69 -9.17 2.40
CA GLY A 212 -6.30 -7.78 2.16
C GLY A 212 -5.24 -7.28 3.14
N MET A 213 -5.41 -7.55 4.45
CA MET A 213 -4.47 -7.17 5.50
C MET A 213 -3.08 -7.75 5.24
N ASN A 214 -2.99 -9.05 5.00
CA ASN A 214 -1.70 -9.72 4.80
C ASN A 214 -1.05 -9.37 3.46
N LEU A 215 -1.84 -9.14 2.40
CA LEU A 215 -1.34 -8.60 1.14
C LEU A 215 -0.77 -7.18 1.33
N GLY A 216 -1.45 -6.32 2.10
CA GLY A 216 -1.01 -4.95 2.38
C GLY A 216 0.30 -4.92 3.18
N ILE A 217 0.45 -5.80 4.19
CA ILE A 217 1.71 -5.95 4.94
C ILE A 217 2.82 -6.43 4.00
N ALA A 218 2.58 -7.49 3.22
CA ALA A 218 3.57 -7.99 2.26
C ALA A 218 3.99 -6.93 1.24
N PHE A 219 3.03 -6.15 0.75
CA PHE A 219 3.28 -5.04 -0.18
C PHE A 219 4.21 -3.98 0.42
N GLN A 220 3.96 -3.54 1.67
CA GLN A 220 4.80 -2.55 2.34
C GLN A 220 6.21 -3.09 2.61
N LEU A 221 6.33 -4.31 3.11
CA LEU A 221 7.64 -4.95 3.35
C LEU A 221 8.49 -5.03 2.08
N ILE A 222 7.86 -5.31 0.93
CA ILE A 222 8.55 -5.30 -0.37
C ILE A 222 8.93 -3.88 -0.79
N ASP A 223 8.08 -2.88 -0.57
CA ASP A 223 8.42 -1.49 -0.88
C ASP A 223 9.62 -1.02 -0.06
N ASP A 224 9.66 -1.32 1.25
CA ASP A 224 10.77 -1.00 2.14
C ASP A 224 12.08 -1.72 1.73
N ALA A 225 11.99 -3.00 1.33
CA ALA A 225 13.15 -3.74 0.83
C ALA A 225 13.67 -3.19 -0.51
N LEU A 226 12.77 -2.74 -1.39
CA LEU A 226 13.12 -2.16 -2.69
C LEU A 226 13.80 -0.80 -2.56
N ASP A 227 13.46 0.00 -1.55
CA ASP A 227 14.10 1.29 -1.32
C ASP A 227 15.62 1.16 -1.13
N TYR A 228 16.08 0.06 -0.52
CA TYR A 228 17.50 -0.25 -0.31
C TYR A 228 18.07 -1.24 -1.35
N GLY A 229 17.23 -1.84 -2.18
CA GLY A 229 17.66 -2.79 -3.22
C GLY A 229 18.13 -2.10 -4.49
N GLY A 230 19.32 -2.45 -5.01
CA GLY A 230 19.97 -1.83 -6.18
C GLY A 230 19.19 -1.87 -7.51
N LYS A 231 17.97 -2.40 -7.56
CA LYS A 231 17.06 -2.38 -8.72
C LYS A 231 16.16 -1.14 -8.75
N SER A 232 16.13 -0.33 -7.69
CA SER A 232 15.37 0.95 -7.62
C SER A 232 15.74 1.92 -8.74
N ALA A 233 16.99 1.94 -9.20
CA ALA A 233 17.44 2.74 -10.33
C ALA A 233 16.69 2.43 -11.64
N LYS A 234 16.17 1.19 -11.82
CA LYS A 234 15.35 0.81 -12.98
C LYS A 234 13.91 1.32 -12.89
N LEU A 235 13.46 1.72 -11.69
CA LEU A 235 12.10 2.21 -11.40
C LEU A 235 12.02 3.74 -11.29
N GLY A 236 13.13 4.47 -11.53
CA GLY A 236 13.18 5.93 -11.45
C GLY A 236 13.11 6.49 -10.02
N LYS A 237 13.38 5.67 -9.00
CA LYS A 237 13.57 6.09 -7.61
C LYS A 237 15.06 6.14 -7.28
N ASN A 238 15.46 7.09 -6.44
CA ASN A 238 16.79 7.08 -5.84
C ASN A 238 16.83 5.98 -4.77
N VAL A 239 17.93 5.22 -4.71
CA VAL A 239 18.15 4.24 -3.63
C VAL A 239 18.30 4.99 -2.30
N GLY A 240 17.60 4.53 -1.25
CA GLY A 240 17.72 5.03 0.12
C GLY A 240 16.96 6.34 0.38
N ASP A 241 15.83 6.56 -0.28
CA ASP A 241 14.97 7.71 0.04
C ASP A 241 14.45 7.61 1.48
N ASP A 242 14.03 6.42 1.96
CA ASP A 242 13.63 6.19 3.35
C ASP A 242 14.73 6.52 4.35
N PHE A 243 16.00 6.21 4.01
CA PHE A 243 17.15 6.56 4.85
C PHE A 243 17.35 8.07 4.94
N ARG A 244 17.24 8.79 3.82
CA ARG A 244 17.38 10.26 3.79
C ARG A 244 16.24 10.97 4.53
N GLU A 245 15.04 10.41 4.48
CA GLU A 245 13.86 10.91 5.18
C GLU A 245 13.86 10.52 6.68
N GLY A 246 14.82 9.71 7.14
CA GLY A 246 14.95 9.29 8.55
C GLY A 246 13.92 8.26 8.96
N LYS A 247 13.34 7.49 8.01
CA LYS A 247 12.34 6.47 8.28
C LYS A 247 12.96 5.20 8.87
N ILE A 248 12.36 4.71 9.96
CA ILE A 248 12.76 3.46 10.62
C ILE A 248 11.95 2.31 10.02
N THR A 249 12.42 1.79 8.87
CA THR A 249 11.81 0.66 8.18
C THR A 249 12.40 -0.68 8.64
N LEU A 250 11.78 -1.81 8.29
CA LEU A 250 12.19 -3.11 8.80
C LEU A 250 13.67 -3.46 8.53
N PRO A 251 14.27 -3.15 7.36
CA PRO A 251 15.71 -3.36 7.16
C PRO A 251 16.58 -2.63 8.19
N VAL A 252 16.19 -1.42 8.60
CA VAL A 252 16.87 -0.64 9.65
C VAL A 252 16.69 -1.32 11.00
N VAL A 253 15.46 -1.66 11.38
CA VAL A 253 15.12 -2.35 12.66
C VAL A 253 15.95 -3.62 12.82
N LEU A 254 16.02 -4.45 11.79
CA LEU A 254 16.78 -5.70 11.82
C LEU A 254 18.29 -5.47 11.91
N SER A 255 18.82 -4.49 11.17
CA SER A 255 20.23 -4.13 11.20
C SER A 255 20.65 -3.55 12.56
N PHE A 256 19.83 -2.68 13.14
CA PHE A 256 20.07 -2.11 14.46
C PHE A 256 20.07 -3.18 15.54
N ARG A 257 19.06 -4.06 15.55
CA ARG A 257 18.90 -5.13 16.55
C ARG A 257 20.07 -6.10 16.55
N ARG A 258 20.59 -6.47 15.35
CA ARG A 258 21.70 -7.43 15.16
C ARG A 258 23.07 -6.78 15.28
N GLY A 259 23.10 -5.46 15.20
CA GLY A 259 24.34 -4.68 15.15
C GLY A 259 25.13 -4.70 16.46
N THR A 260 26.44 -4.51 16.32
CA THR A 260 27.35 -4.24 17.43
C THR A 260 27.08 -2.84 18.05
N GLU A 261 27.70 -2.54 19.18
CA GLU A 261 27.55 -1.22 19.83
C GLU A 261 27.97 -0.07 18.88
N SER A 262 29.06 -0.25 18.13
CA SER A 262 29.53 0.77 17.19
C SER A 262 28.56 0.98 16.01
N GLU A 263 27.92 -0.09 15.52
CA GLU A 263 26.92 -0.02 14.45
C GLU A 263 25.62 0.61 14.96
N ARG A 264 25.21 0.34 16.18
CA ARG A 264 24.06 1.03 16.81
C ARG A 264 24.32 2.51 17.01
N LYS A 265 25.54 2.91 17.36
CA LYS A 265 25.94 4.33 17.41
C LYS A 265 25.84 5.01 16.06
N PHE A 266 26.17 4.30 14.96
CA PHE A 266 25.97 4.80 13.60
C PHE A 266 24.49 5.08 13.32
N TRP A 267 23.61 4.11 13.58
CA TRP A 267 22.17 4.27 13.37
C TRP A 267 21.56 5.38 14.26
N ASN A 268 21.99 5.49 15.52
CA ASN A 268 21.53 6.54 16.43
C ASN A 268 21.93 7.92 15.89
N ARG A 269 23.17 8.09 15.45
CA ARG A 269 23.62 9.36 14.87
C ARG A 269 22.83 9.70 13.60
N THR A 270 22.72 8.76 12.67
CA THR A 270 22.14 9.04 11.33
C THR A 270 20.63 9.22 11.40
N LEU A 271 19.90 8.28 12.02
CA LEU A 271 18.45 8.28 12.02
C LEU A 271 17.84 8.85 13.32
N GLY A 272 18.49 8.65 14.47
CA GLY A 272 18.05 9.20 15.76
C GLY A 272 18.28 10.70 15.85
N ASP A 273 19.53 11.12 15.62
CA ASP A 273 19.94 12.53 15.74
C ASP A 273 19.77 13.30 14.40
N ALA A 274 19.39 12.60 13.31
CA ALA A 274 19.28 13.14 11.95
C ALA A 274 20.60 13.77 11.44
N ASP A 275 21.77 13.31 11.92
CA ASP A 275 23.10 13.74 11.45
C ASP A 275 23.57 12.79 10.35
N ILE A 276 23.03 12.98 9.13
CA ILE A 276 23.40 12.23 7.93
C ILE A 276 24.51 12.95 7.19
N ARG A 277 25.59 12.23 6.85
CA ARG A 277 26.79 12.73 6.19
C ARG A 277 27.04 11.99 4.88
N ASP A 278 27.93 12.55 4.06
CA ASP A 278 28.37 11.90 2.82
C ASP A 278 28.95 10.51 3.10
N GLY A 279 28.49 9.50 2.33
CA GLY A 279 28.90 8.10 2.49
C GLY A 279 28.10 7.29 3.52
N ASP A 280 27.23 7.91 4.33
CA ASP A 280 26.43 7.18 5.33
C ASP A 280 25.44 6.20 4.69
N LEU A 281 24.88 6.52 3.53
CA LEU A 281 24.00 5.58 2.83
C LEU A 281 24.76 4.30 2.41
N ASP A 282 25.99 4.43 1.91
CA ASP A 282 26.81 3.28 1.53
C ASP A 282 27.14 2.43 2.76
N GLN A 283 27.40 3.06 3.90
CA GLN A 283 27.60 2.36 5.17
C GLN A 283 26.32 1.67 5.64
N ALA A 284 25.16 2.32 5.54
CA ALA A 284 23.87 1.74 5.88
C ALA A 284 23.58 0.48 5.04
N LEU A 285 23.78 0.56 3.72
CA LEU A 285 23.63 -0.58 2.81
C LEU A 285 24.59 -1.73 3.14
N SER A 286 25.83 -1.42 3.49
CA SER A 286 26.83 -2.41 3.92
C SER A 286 26.41 -3.12 5.21
N LEU A 287 25.87 -2.39 6.18
CA LEU A 287 25.35 -2.96 7.43
C LEU A 287 24.11 -3.82 7.20
N MET A 288 23.16 -3.37 6.34
CA MET A 288 21.99 -4.17 5.98
C MET A 288 22.39 -5.47 5.29
N ALA A 289 23.37 -5.43 4.39
CA ALA A 289 23.90 -6.63 3.73
C ALA A 289 24.59 -7.56 4.74
N LYS A 290 25.44 -7.03 5.62
CA LYS A 290 26.13 -7.79 6.67
C LYS A 290 25.15 -8.56 7.57
N HIS A 291 24.03 -7.94 7.90
CA HIS A 291 23.03 -8.51 8.80
C HIS A 291 21.87 -9.21 8.07
N HIS A 292 21.95 -9.40 6.75
CA HIS A 292 20.90 -10.01 5.92
C HIS A 292 19.51 -9.37 6.12
N ALA A 293 19.48 -8.06 6.38
CA ALA A 293 18.26 -7.38 6.78
C ALA A 293 17.25 -7.25 5.64
N ILE A 294 17.72 -7.03 4.41
CA ILE A 294 16.88 -6.91 3.21
C ILE A 294 16.30 -8.27 2.85
N GLU A 295 17.11 -9.34 2.80
CA GLU A 295 16.68 -10.70 2.51
C GLU A 295 15.64 -11.19 3.52
N ASP A 296 15.84 -10.88 4.80
CA ASP A 296 14.91 -11.27 5.85
C ASP A 296 13.61 -10.46 5.79
N THR A 297 13.66 -9.18 5.38
CA THR A 297 12.45 -8.38 5.12
C THR A 297 11.64 -9.01 3.98
N VAL A 298 12.28 -9.41 2.89
CA VAL A 298 11.64 -10.14 1.78
C VAL A 298 11.10 -11.49 2.24
N GLY A 299 11.82 -12.20 3.13
CA GLY A 299 11.36 -13.45 3.75
C GLY A 299 10.05 -13.26 4.52
N ARG A 300 9.92 -12.19 5.29
CA ARG A 300 8.67 -11.83 5.99
C ARG A 300 7.55 -11.47 5.03
N ALA A 301 7.86 -10.74 3.96
CA ALA A 301 6.87 -10.45 2.93
C ALA A 301 6.30 -11.72 2.30
N ARG A 302 7.14 -12.72 2.03
CA ARG A 302 6.69 -14.04 1.55
C ARG A 302 5.80 -14.75 2.56
N HIS A 303 6.13 -14.69 3.84
CA HIS A 303 5.31 -15.26 4.91
C HIS A 303 3.91 -14.65 4.93
N TYR A 304 3.81 -13.32 4.93
CA TYR A 304 2.51 -12.64 4.89
C TYR A 304 1.76 -12.89 3.57
N GLY A 305 2.45 -12.98 2.45
CA GLY A 305 1.85 -13.38 1.18
C GLY A 305 1.26 -14.80 1.21
N ALA A 306 1.93 -15.77 1.86
CA ALA A 306 1.38 -17.10 2.07
C ALA A 306 0.11 -17.06 2.94
N ILE A 307 0.11 -16.30 4.04
CA ILE A 307 -1.09 -16.12 4.88
C ILE A 307 -2.23 -15.47 4.07
N ALA A 308 -1.93 -14.51 3.20
CA ALA A 308 -2.95 -13.92 2.31
C ALA A 308 -3.57 -14.99 1.40
N THR A 309 -2.77 -15.82 0.74
CA THR A 309 -3.26 -16.89 -0.12
C THR A 309 -4.08 -17.92 0.67
N ASP A 310 -3.60 -18.32 1.86
CA ASP A 310 -4.29 -19.27 2.74
C ASP A 310 -5.65 -18.74 3.22
N ALA A 311 -5.81 -17.43 3.39
CA ALA A 311 -7.09 -16.82 3.77
C ALA A 311 -8.20 -17.12 2.73
N LEU A 312 -7.86 -17.33 1.47
CA LEU A 312 -8.80 -17.72 0.41
C LEU A 312 -8.92 -19.24 0.21
N ALA A 313 -8.31 -20.08 1.05
CA ALA A 313 -8.29 -21.53 0.85
C ALA A 313 -9.70 -22.15 0.71
N LEU A 314 -10.66 -21.67 1.50
CA LEU A 314 -12.05 -22.16 1.48
C LEU A 314 -12.91 -21.57 0.35
N VAL A 315 -12.42 -20.56 -0.37
CA VAL A 315 -13.12 -19.99 -1.52
C VAL A 315 -13.03 -20.98 -2.69
N PRO A 316 -14.15 -21.32 -3.36
CA PRO A 316 -14.11 -22.23 -4.50
C PRO A 316 -13.16 -21.73 -5.62
N PRO A 317 -12.53 -22.66 -6.35
CA PRO A 317 -11.70 -22.29 -7.50
C PRO A 317 -12.46 -21.44 -8.52
N SER A 318 -11.86 -20.34 -8.96
CA SER A 318 -12.42 -19.44 -9.97
C SER A 318 -11.30 -18.61 -10.59
N ASP A 319 -11.58 -18.01 -11.77
CA ASP A 319 -10.64 -17.10 -12.41
C ASP A 319 -10.26 -15.91 -11.53
N ILE A 320 -11.22 -15.39 -10.78
CA ILE A 320 -10.99 -14.28 -9.84
C ILE A 320 -10.07 -14.71 -8.69
N LYS A 321 -10.31 -15.89 -8.09
CA LYS A 321 -9.42 -16.41 -7.03
C LYS A 321 -8.00 -16.56 -7.55
N SER A 322 -7.82 -17.18 -8.71
CA SER A 322 -6.50 -17.34 -9.31
C SER A 322 -5.83 -15.99 -9.61
N ALA A 323 -6.57 -15.00 -10.10
CA ALA A 323 -6.04 -13.65 -10.33
C ALA A 323 -5.63 -12.94 -9.03
N LEU A 324 -6.34 -13.16 -7.92
CA LEU A 324 -5.98 -12.64 -6.60
C LEU A 324 -4.69 -13.30 -6.07
N GLU A 325 -4.55 -14.62 -6.24
CA GLU A 325 -3.32 -15.35 -5.88
C GLU A 325 -2.12 -14.89 -6.74
N GLU A 326 -2.32 -14.67 -8.04
CA GLU A 326 -1.30 -14.08 -8.93
C GLU A 326 -0.92 -12.66 -8.51
N ALA A 327 -1.86 -11.85 -8.00
CA ALA A 327 -1.58 -10.52 -7.50
C ALA A 327 -0.69 -10.54 -6.24
N VAL A 328 -0.86 -11.52 -5.34
CA VAL A 328 0.05 -11.74 -4.21
C VAL A 328 1.46 -12.07 -4.71
N ALA A 329 1.56 -13.04 -5.62
CA ALA A 329 2.85 -13.45 -6.20
C ALA A 329 3.54 -12.28 -6.93
N PHE A 330 2.78 -11.46 -7.66
CA PHE A 330 3.29 -10.25 -8.31
C PHE A 330 3.84 -9.25 -7.29
N CYS A 331 3.12 -8.98 -6.20
CA CYS A 331 3.57 -8.03 -5.17
C CYS A 331 4.91 -8.46 -4.56
N ILE A 332 5.07 -9.76 -4.26
CA ILE A 332 6.30 -10.33 -3.69
C ILE A 332 7.43 -10.39 -4.73
N GLY A 333 7.11 -10.75 -5.97
CA GLY A 333 8.08 -10.89 -7.07
C GLY A 333 8.78 -9.58 -7.49
N ARG A 334 8.27 -8.42 -7.06
CA ARG A 334 8.90 -7.11 -7.35
C ARG A 334 10.30 -6.97 -6.75
N ALA A 335 10.64 -7.73 -5.70
CA ALA A 335 11.96 -7.74 -5.06
C ALA A 335 13.02 -8.52 -5.86
N HIS A 336 12.66 -9.20 -6.92
CA HIS A 336 13.50 -10.00 -7.81
C HIS A 336 13.49 -9.40 -9.22
#